data_f7c319cb1f66ef45d28c7957f76fa4b5
#
_entry.id   f7c319cb1f66ef45d28c7957f76fa4b5
#
_cell.length_a   1.000
_cell.length_b   1.000
_cell.length_c   1.000
_cell.angle_alpha   90.00
_cell.angle_beta   90.00
_cell.angle_gamma   90.00
#
_symmetry.space_group_name_H-M   'P 1'
#
loop_
_entity.id
_entity.type
_entity.pdbx_description
1 polymer ?
#
loop_
_entity_poly.entity_id
_entity_poly.type
_entity_poly.pdbx_seq_one_letter_code
_entity_poly.pdbx_strand_id
1 'polypeptide(L)'
;MKIIFRYFSIATTILLIVLAVKGRAQSVQNPSSPAERHEAYQWRNKASNMQLAGNWNCTNIGPTIMNGRITDIDVNPLDAHEFYIAYASGGLWHTKNNGTTFQPIFDHETVMTIGDIAVHWATRTIYVGTGENNSSRSSYAGNGIYKSTDNGKTWEHLGLADSHHTGRLWVDGSDVNKIMVASLGQKKKKN
;
A
#
# COMPACT_ATOMS: atom_id res chain seq x y z
N MET A 1 4.28 -59.90 26.88
CA MET A 1 3.37 -58.75 26.71
C MET A 1 4.01 -57.40 27.00
N LYS A 2 4.78 -57.18 28.06
CA LYS A 2 5.43 -55.87 28.40
C LYS A 2 6.47 -55.39 27.38
N ILE A 3 7.18 -56.28 26.68
CA ILE A 3 8.23 -55.96 25.73
C ILE A 3 7.62 -55.37 24.43
N ILE A 4 6.54 -55.97 23.94
CA ILE A 4 5.82 -55.51 22.72
C ILE A 4 5.28 -54.09 22.92
N PHE A 5 4.74 -53.79 24.10
CA PHE A 5 4.21 -52.46 24.45
C PHE A 5 5.32 -51.37 24.46
N ARG A 6 6.54 -51.73 24.89
CA ARG A 6 7.67 -50.81 24.86
C ARG A 6 8.11 -50.46 23.43
N TYR A 7 8.20 -51.45 22.55
CA TYR A 7 8.56 -51.19 21.15
C TYR A 7 7.47 -50.40 20.41
N PHE A 8 6.20 -50.64 20.71
CA PHE A 8 5.09 -49.86 20.12
C PHE A 8 5.13 -48.40 20.58
N SER A 9 5.41 -48.16 21.87
CA SER A 9 5.56 -46.77 22.40
C SER A 9 6.74 -46.03 21.78
N ILE A 10 7.89 -46.68 21.60
CA ILE A 10 9.07 -46.09 20.97
C ILE A 10 8.80 -45.79 19.49
N ALA A 11 8.17 -46.69 18.76
CA ALA A 11 7.81 -46.49 17.35
C ALA A 11 6.85 -45.33 17.16
N THR A 12 5.82 -45.18 18.02
CA THR A 12 4.90 -44.06 17.98
C THR A 12 5.54 -42.72 18.32
N THR A 13 6.48 -42.72 19.27
CA THR A 13 7.21 -41.51 19.63
C THR A 13 8.14 -41.06 18.49
N ILE A 14 8.85 -41.99 17.84
CA ILE A 14 9.71 -41.70 16.68
C ILE A 14 8.85 -41.20 15.51
N LEU A 15 7.68 -41.79 15.25
CA LEU A 15 6.75 -41.34 14.21
C LEU A 15 6.26 -39.92 14.46
N LEU A 16 5.91 -39.55 15.71
CA LEU A 16 5.51 -38.21 16.10
C LEU A 16 6.64 -37.19 15.94
N ILE A 17 7.88 -37.56 16.27
CA ILE A 17 9.05 -36.70 16.06
C ILE A 17 9.31 -36.47 14.57
N VAL A 18 9.21 -37.52 13.74
CA VAL A 18 9.38 -37.40 12.28
C VAL A 18 8.28 -36.55 11.64
N LEU A 19 7.04 -36.61 12.15
CA LEU A 19 5.95 -35.76 11.70
C LEU A 19 6.14 -34.30 12.13
N ALA A 20 6.67 -34.04 13.32
CA ALA A 20 6.98 -32.71 13.83
C ALA A 20 8.11 -32.02 13.04
N VAL A 21 9.13 -32.81 12.62
CA VAL A 21 10.26 -32.27 11.81
C VAL A 21 9.83 -31.94 10.38
N LYS A 22 8.72 -32.47 9.88
CA LYS A 22 8.12 -32.09 8.59
C LYS A 22 7.24 -30.82 8.67
N GLY A 23 7.12 -30.19 9.82
CA GLY A 23 6.63 -28.82 9.91
C GLY A 23 7.56 -27.92 9.11
N ARG A 24 7.25 -27.70 7.82
CA ARG A 24 7.98 -26.74 7.00
C ARG A 24 7.86 -25.39 7.69
N ALA A 25 9.00 -24.90 8.22
CA ALA A 25 9.10 -23.47 8.42
C ALA A 25 8.59 -22.82 7.12
N GLN A 26 7.62 -21.90 7.23
CA GLN A 26 7.12 -21.18 6.06
C GLN A 26 8.35 -20.71 5.28
N SER A 27 8.48 -21.16 4.04
CA SER A 27 9.51 -20.64 3.16
C SER A 27 9.32 -19.12 3.15
N VAL A 28 10.37 -18.38 3.50
CA VAL A 28 10.38 -16.94 3.36
C VAL A 28 10.06 -16.68 1.89
N GLN A 29 8.81 -16.32 1.60
CA GLN A 29 8.42 -15.96 0.26
C GLN A 29 9.20 -14.70 -0.11
N ASN A 30 9.85 -14.73 -1.25
CA ASN A 30 10.44 -13.51 -1.77
C ASN A 30 9.33 -12.45 -1.91
N PRO A 31 9.62 -11.19 -1.57
CA PRO A 31 8.66 -10.11 -1.80
C PRO A 31 8.21 -10.11 -3.26
N SER A 32 6.91 -9.96 -3.49
CA SER A 32 6.37 -9.85 -4.85
C SER A 32 7.01 -8.68 -5.60
N SER A 33 7.39 -8.92 -6.84
CA SER A 33 7.92 -7.89 -7.73
C SER A 33 6.87 -6.82 -8.05
N PRO A 34 7.26 -5.62 -8.50
CA PRO A 34 6.32 -4.61 -8.97
C PRO A 34 5.40 -5.11 -10.07
N ALA A 35 5.92 -5.93 -11.00
CA ALA A 35 5.15 -6.52 -12.08
C ALA A 35 4.06 -7.48 -11.57
N GLU A 36 4.39 -8.37 -10.64
CA GLU A 36 3.41 -9.28 -10.01
C GLU A 36 2.32 -8.52 -9.26
N ARG A 37 2.67 -7.43 -8.57
CA ARG A 37 1.68 -6.58 -7.89
C ARG A 37 0.75 -5.89 -8.87
N HIS A 38 1.28 -5.40 -10.00
CA HIS A 38 0.47 -4.78 -11.04
C HIS A 38 -0.46 -5.80 -11.73
N GLU A 39 0.00 -6.99 -12.01
CA GLU A 39 -0.82 -8.09 -12.55
C GLU A 39 -1.94 -8.49 -11.60
N ALA A 40 -1.64 -8.65 -10.30
CA ALA A 40 -2.64 -8.93 -9.28
C ALA A 40 -3.70 -7.82 -9.17
N TYR A 41 -3.29 -6.56 -9.30
CA TYR A 41 -4.19 -5.41 -9.35
C TYR A 41 -5.13 -5.46 -10.56
N GLN A 42 -4.60 -5.71 -11.75
CA GLN A 42 -5.40 -5.85 -12.96
C GLN A 42 -6.40 -7.00 -12.85
N TRP A 43 -5.95 -8.15 -12.31
CA TRP A 43 -6.83 -9.29 -12.06
C TRP A 43 -7.96 -8.95 -11.08
N ARG A 44 -7.65 -8.28 -9.96
CA ARG A 44 -8.64 -7.83 -8.99
C ARG A 44 -9.71 -6.95 -9.62
N ASN A 45 -9.30 -5.95 -10.43
CA ASN A 45 -10.23 -5.05 -11.11
C ASN A 45 -11.10 -5.79 -12.13
N LYS A 46 -10.52 -6.74 -12.86
CA LYS A 46 -11.27 -7.61 -13.77
C LYS A 46 -12.27 -8.51 -13.01
N ALA A 47 -11.84 -9.12 -11.91
CA ALA A 47 -12.70 -9.99 -11.09
C ALA A 47 -13.85 -9.20 -10.45
N SER A 48 -13.60 -7.99 -9.98
CA SER A 48 -14.61 -7.06 -9.46
C SER A 48 -15.70 -6.75 -10.50
N ASN A 49 -15.30 -6.52 -11.76
CA ASN A 49 -16.22 -6.27 -12.86
C ASN A 49 -16.99 -7.52 -13.34
N MET A 50 -16.53 -8.71 -13.01
CA MET A 50 -17.19 -9.97 -13.37
C MET A 50 -18.35 -10.37 -12.42
N GLN A 51 -18.66 -9.55 -11.43
CA GLN A 51 -19.75 -9.83 -10.45
C GLN A 51 -19.68 -11.23 -9.83
N LEU A 52 -18.50 -11.73 -9.54
CA LEU A 52 -18.30 -13.07 -8.97
C LEU A 52 -19.00 -13.28 -7.61
N ALA A 53 -19.37 -12.22 -6.93
CA ALA A 53 -20.04 -12.24 -5.63
C ALA A 53 -21.55 -11.99 -5.69
N GLY A 54 -22.17 -11.99 -6.89
CA GLY A 54 -23.58 -11.65 -7.05
C GLY A 54 -23.90 -10.19 -6.73
N ASN A 55 -25.18 -9.86 -6.52
CA ASN A 55 -25.65 -8.50 -6.22
C ASN A 55 -25.47 -8.09 -4.76
N TRP A 56 -24.32 -8.38 -4.16
CA TRP A 56 -24.05 -7.97 -2.80
C TRP A 56 -23.61 -6.49 -2.77
N ASN A 57 -24.47 -5.64 -2.21
CA ASN A 57 -24.11 -4.28 -1.88
C ASN A 57 -23.27 -4.27 -0.61
N CYS A 58 -21.96 -4.21 -0.76
CA CYS A 58 -21.05 -4.01 0.38
C CYS A 58 -20.95 -2.53 0.67
N THR A 59 -21.37 -2.11 1.86
CA THR A 59 -21.14 -0.75 2.36
C THR A 59 -19.95 -0.78 3.29
N ASN A 60 -18.97 0.09 3.07
CA ASN A 60 -17.88 0.27 4.01
C ASN A 60 -18.43 0.94 5.28
N ILE A 61 -18.42 0.23 6.40
CA ILE A 61 -18.88 0.71 7.72
C ILE A 61 -17.73 1.20 8.61
N GLY A 62 -16.55 1.28 8.09
CA GLY A 62 -15.37 1.78 8.82
C GLY A 62 -14.11 0.94 8.60
N PRO A 63 -13.02 1.31 9.25
CA PRO A 63 -12.91 2.39 10.22
C PRO A 63 -13.12 3.78 9.60
N THR A 64 -13.83 4.63 10.30
CA THR A 64 -14.04 6.05 9.93
C THR A 64 -12.95 6.94 10.55
N ILE A 65 -12.10 6.36 11.39
CA ILE A 65 -10.96 7.03 12.03
C ILE A 65 -9.70 6.49 11.36
N MET A 66 -8.92 7.40 10.82
CA MET A 66 -7.62 7.11 10.24
C MET A 66 -6.62 6.83 11.35
N ASN A 67 -5.96 5.69 11.26
CA ASN A 67 -4.89 5.34 12.18
C ASN A 67 -3.59 5.16 11.40
N GLY A 68 -2.56 5.85 11.82
CA GLY A 68 -1.25 5.72 11.23
C GLY A 68 -0.45 7.00 11.32
N ARG A 69 0.80 6.90 10.92
CA ARG A 69 1.71 8.03 10.87
C ARG A 69 1.42 8.85 9.61
N ILE A 70 1.20 10.14 9.78
CA ILE A 70 1.10 11.11 8.68
C ILE A 70 2.49 11.28 8.09
N THR A 71 2.60 11.18 6.77
CA THR A 71 3.83 11.43 6.02
C THR A 71 3.83 12.81 5.42
N ASP A 72 2.66 13.29 4.98
CA ASP A 72 2.53 14.61 4.40
C ASP A 72 1.09 15.15 4.51
N ILE A 73 0.96 16.49 4.42
CA ILE A 73 -0.30 17.22 4.36
C ILE A 73 -0.15 18.31 3.30
N ASP A 74 -1.08 18.37 2.35
CA ASP A 74 -1.14 19.44 1.35
C ASP A 74 -2.46 20.20 1.48
N VAL A 75 -2.35 21.51 1.76
CA VAL A 75 -3.48 22.39 2.11
C VAL A 75 -3.81 23.28 0.93
N ASN A 76 -5.09 23.45 0.64
CA ASN A 76 -5.57 24.38 -0.37
C ASN A 76 -5.20 25.84 0.01
N PRO A 77 -4.37 26.53 -0.78
CA PRO A 77 -3.93 27.88 -0.46
C PRO A 77 -5.05 28.93 -0.49
N LEU A 78 -6.20 28.60 -1.11
CA LEU A 78 -7.36 29.49 -1.19
C LEU A 78 -8.44 29.16 -0.15
N ASP A 79 -8.39 27.94 0.44
CA ASP A 79 -9.34 27.50 1.47
C ASP A 79 -8.67 26.51 2.44
N ALA A 80 -8.20 27.00 3.57
CA ALA A 80 -7.50 26.19 4.57
C ALA A 80 -8.39 25.09 5.23
N HIS A 81 -9.68 25.07 4.98
CA HIS A 81 -10.57 23.98 5.44
C HIS A 81 -10.49 22.75 4.52
N GLU A 82 -9.92 22.91 3.33
CA GLU A 82 -9.73 21.83 2.36
C GLU A 82 -8.27 21.40 2.31
N PHE A 83 -8.01 20.12 2.56
CA PHE A 83 -6.66 19.56 2.51
C PHE A 83 -6.65 18.05 2.28
N TYR A 84 -5.51 17.56 1.87
CA TYR A 84 -5.22 16.13 1.77
C TYR A 84 -4.28 15.72 2.89
N ILE A 85 -4.49 14.51 3.42
CA ILE A 85 -3.57 13.88 4.39
C ILE A 85 -3.11 12.54 3.83
N ALA A 86 -1.79 12.38 3.74
CA ALA A 86 -1.14 11.15 3.35
C ALA A 86 -0.66 10.37 4.57
N TYR A 87 -0.95 9.08 4.59
CA TYR A 87 -0.53 8.19 5.67
C TYR A 87 0.51 7.19 5.17
N ALA A 88 1.48 6.87 6.02
CA ALA A 88 2.54 5.90 5.74
C ALA A 88 2.01 4.52 5.30
N SER A 89 0.86 4.11 5.80
CA SER A 89 0.22 2.83 5.49
C SER A 89 -1.31 2.90 5.42
N GLY A 90 -1.88 4.10 5.49
CA GLY A 90 -3.33 4.33 5.54
C GLY A 90 -3.92 5.00 4.30
N GLY A 91 -3.16 5.10 3.21
CA GLY A 91 -3.62 5.72 1.97
C GLY A 91 -3.71 7.25 2.02
N LEU A 92 -4.46 7.81 1.09
CA LEU A 92 -4.69 9.26 0.93
C LEU A 92 -6.12 9.61 1.27
N TRP A 93 -6.28 10.63 2.09
CA TRP A 93 -7.57 11.10 2.57
C TRP A 93 -7.77 12.57 2.24
N HIS A 94 -8.99 12.93 1.90
CA HIS A 94 -9.41 14.29 1.56
C HIS A 94 -10.48 14.80 2.52
N THR A 95 -10.34 16.03 2.97
CA THR A 95 -11.36 16.77 3.71
C THR A 95 -11.64 18.11 3.05
N LYS A 96 -12.89 18.59 3.18
CA LYS A 96 -13.34 19.93 2.73
C LYS A 96 -13.94 20.74 3.87
N ASN A 97 -13.88 20.25 5.08
CA ASN A 97 -14.56 20.84 6.23
C ASN A 97 -13.69 20.78 7.49
N ASN A 98 -12.42 21.09 7.30
CA ASN A 98 -11.44 21.17 8.40
C ASN A 98 -11.35 19.87 9.22
N GLY A 99 -11.40 18.71 8.54
CA GLY A 99 -11.25 17.43 9.22
C GLY A 99 -12.50 16.90 9.92
N THR A 100 -13.66 17.56 9.79
CA THR A 100 -14.91 17.05 10.37
C THR A 100 -15.32 15.74 9.71
N THR A 101 -15.11 15.63 8.39
CA THR A 101 -15.26 14.38 7.64
C THR A 101 -14.09 14.18 6.70
N PHE A 102 -13.73 12.91 6.48
CA PHE A 102 -12.69 12.53 5.54
C PHE A 102 -13.21 11.48 4.56
N GLN A 103 -12.75 11.57 3.32
CA GLN A 103 -13.01 10.61 2.27
C GLN A 103 -11.71 9.96 1.83
N PRO A 104 -11.59 8.61 1.86
CA PRO A 104 -10.46 7.93 1.28
C PRO A 104 -10.55 8.01 -0.25
N ILE A 105 -9.43 8.30 -0.90
CA ILE A 105 -9.38 8.50 -2.35
C ILE A 105 -8.31 7.68 -3.06
N PHE A 106 -7.57 6.82 -2.33
CA PHE A 106 -6.48 6.00 -2.87
C PHE A 106 -6.60 4.50 -2.53
N ASP A 107 -7.72 4.05 -1.95
CA ASP A 107 -7.90 2.70 -1.40
C ASP A 107 -7.94 1.60 -2.46
N HIS A 108 -8.22 1.96 -3.71
CA HIS A 108 -8.34 0.99 -4.81
C HIS A 108 -7.04 0.76 -5.57
N GLU A 109 -5.96 1.45 -5.19
CA GLU A 109 -4.69 1.34 -5.87
C GLU A 109 -3.88 0.10 -5.45
N THR A 110 -2.75 -0.12 -6.11
CA THR A 110 -1.91 -1.32 -5.90
C THR A 110 -1.28 -1.37 -4.52
N VAL A 111 -1.05 -0.21 -3.92
CA VAL A 111 -0.45 -0.05 -2.58
C VAL A 111 -1.09 1.15 -1.88
N MET A 112 -1.18 1.08 -0.56
CA MET A 112 -1.70 2.17 0.28
C MET A 112 -0.60 2.91 1.05
N THR A 113 0.65 2.57 0.80
CA THR A 113 1.81 3.18 1.47
C THR A 113 2.21 4.44 0.73
N ILE A 114 2.21 5.57 1.41
CA ILE A 114 2.55 6.86 0.81
C ILE A 114 3.78 7.45 1.50
N GLY A 115 4.71 7.94 0.70
CA GLY A 115 5.89 8.66 1.17
C GLY A 115 5.68 10.16 1.18
N ASP A 116 5.08 10.69 0.11
CA ASP A 116 4.86 12.13 -0.07
C ASP A 116 3.76 12.40 -1.10
N ILE A 117 3.16 13.59 -1.06
CA ILE A 117 2.17 14.04 -2.04
C ILE A 117 2.53 15.43 -2.56
N ALA A 118 2.01 15.79 -3.71
CA ALA A 118 2.06 17.16 -4.21
C ALA A 118 0.77 17.48 -4.97
N VAL A 119 0.14 18.60 -4.65
CA VAL A 119 -1.12 19.01 -5.26
C VAL A 119 -0.94 20.31 -6.04
N HIS A 120 -1.26 20.26 -7.32
CA HIS A 120 -1.40 21.47 -8.13
C HIS A 120 -2.85 21.99 -7.98
N TRP A 121 -3.06 22.85 -7.00
CA TRP A 121 -4.41 23.29 -6.58
C TRP A 121 -5.21 24.01 -7.66
N ALA A 122 -4.55 24.73 -8.57
CA ALA A 122 -5.24 25.43 -9.64
C ALA A 122 -5.98 24.49 -10.62
N THR A 123 -5.43 23.30 -10.87
CA THR A 123 -6.03 22.27 -11.74
C THR A 123 -6.62 21.09 -10.98
N ARG A 124 -6.44 21.04 -9.65
CA ARG A 124 -6.83 19.91 -8.82
C ARG A 124 -6.12 18.59 -9.19
N THR A 125 -4.93 18.71 -9.76
CA THR A 125 -4.09 17.55 -10.08
C THR A 125 -3.31 17.12 -8.87
N ILE A 126 -3.38 15.84 -8.53
CA ILE A 126 -2.73 15.25 -7.36
C ILE A 126 -1.65 14.29 -7.84
N TYR A 127 -0.47 14.40 -7.27
CA TYR A 127 0.61 13.44 -7.41
C TYR A 127 0.84 12.72 -6.09
N VAL A 128 0.97 11.40 -6.15
CA VAL A 128 1.23 10.53 -5.00
C VAL A 128 2.50 9.75 -5.24
N GLY A 129 3.47 9.92 -4.38
CA GLY A 129 4.67 9.10 -4.31
C GLY A 129 4.50 7.99 -3.29
N THR A 130 4.47 6.75 -3.76
CA THR A 130 4.23 5.61 -2.89
C THR A 130 5.50 5.10 -2.23
N GLY A 131 5.34 4.42 -1.08
CA GLY A 131 6.45 3.90 -0.29
C GLY A 131 7.01 4.91 0.69
N GLU A 132 6.88 4.61 1.96
CA GLU A 132 7.28 5.46 3.07
C GLU A 132 8.81 5.55 3.20
N ASN A 133 9.35 6.76 3.41
CA ASN A 133 10.78 7.04 3.53
C ASN A 133 11.30 7.10 4.99
N ASN A 134 10.44 7.05 5.98
CA ASN A 134 10.78 7.36 7.38
C ASN A 134 11.53 6.24 8.12
N SER A 135 12.19 5.31 7.43
CA SER A 135 13.09 4.29 8.00
C SER A 135 12.63 3.67 9.34
N SER A 136 11.34 3.37 9.44
CA SER A 136 10.72 2.72 10.60
C SER A 136 10.92 1.20 10.55
N ARG A 137 10.61 0.49 11.64
CA ARG A 137 10.57 -0.98 11.70
C ARG A 137 9.62 -1.59 10.67
N SER A 138 8.60 -0.86 10.26
CA SER A 138 7.54 -1.26 9.33
C SER A 138 7.44 -0.31 8.14
N SER A 139 8.56 0.04 7.53
CA SER A 139 8.55 0.79 6.27
C SER A 139 8.17 -0.14 5.13
N TYR A 140 7.02 0.11 4.54
CA TYR A 140 6.50 -0.69 3.43
C TYR A 140 6.91 -0.07 2.10
N ALA A 141 7.27 -0.94 1.15
CA ALA A 141 7.63 -0.53 -0.19
C ALA A 141 6.39 0.00 -0.95
N GLY A 142 6.64 1.01 -1.78
CA GLY A 142 5.68 1.54 -2.73
C GLY A 142 5.73 0.83 -4.08
N ASN A 143 5.07 1.43 -5.05
CA ASN A 143 5.02 1.00 -6.45
C ASN A 143 5.16 2.19 -7.41
N GLY A 144 6.00 3.16 -7.07
CA GLY A 144 6.27 4.34 -7.90
C GLY A 144 5.29 5.50 -7.68
N ILE A 145 5.04 6.25 -8.75
CA ILE A 145 4.31 7.52 -8.74
C ILE A 145 2.96 7.37 -9.42
N TYR A 146 1.95 7.97 -8.83
CA TYR A 146 0.59 8.05 -9.36
C TYR A 146 0.17 9.50 -9.57
N LYS A 147 -0.69 9.72 -10.57
CA LYS A 147 -1.31 11.02 -10.90
C LYS A 147 -2.82 10.88 -10.98
N SER A 148 -3.53 11.83 -10.42
CA SER A 148 -4.96 12.01 -10.65
C SER A 148 -5.22 13.41 -11.17
N THR A 149 -6.08 13.54 -12.20
CA THR A 149 -6.51 14.83 -12.75
C THR A 149 -7.97 15.12 -12.45
N ASP A 150 -8.64 14.26 -11.71
CA ASP A 150 -10.08 14.31 -11.40
C ASP A 150 -10.36 14.32 -9.88
N ASN A 151 -9.43 14.89 -9.13
CA ASN A 151 -9.53 15.05 -7.68
C ASN A 151 -9.57 13.69 -6.92
N GLY A 152 -8.79 12.71 -7.40
CA GLY A 152 -8.62 11.42 -6.73
C GLY A 152 -9.67 10.37 -7.08
N LYS A 153 -10.50 10.59 -8.11
CA LYS A 153 -11.49 9.60 -8.55
C LYS A 153 -10.85 8.47 -9.36
N THR A 154 -9.89 8.83 -10.23
CA THR A 154 -9.11 7.87 -11.01
C THR A 154 -7.63 8.19 -10.93
N TRP A 155 -6.80 7.15 -11.07
CA TRP A 155 -5.36 7.26 -10.93
C TRP A 155 -4.63 6.63 -12.11
N GLU A 156 -3.63 7.35 -12.59
CA GLU A 156 -2.68 6.90 -13.61
C GLU A 156 -1.34 6.61 -12.97
N HIS A 157 -0.77 5.43 -13.24
CA HIS A 157 0.57 5.08 -12.79
C HIS A 157 1.63 5.65 -13.74
N LEU A 158 2.46 6.57 -13.27
CA LEU A 158 3.46 7.27 -14.07
C LEU A 158 4.83 6.56 -14.17
N GLY A 159 4.99 5.42 -13.51
CA GLY A 159 6.25 4.68 -13.52
C GLY A 159 7.01 4.75 -12.19
N LEU A 160 8.32 4.53 -12.24
CA LEU A 160 9.20 4.37 -11.08
C LEU A 160 8.78 3.20 -10.16
N ALA A 161 8.21 2.14 -10.73
CA ALA A 161 7.71 0.98 -9.98
C ALA A 161 8.80 0.29 -9.14
N ASP A 162 10.06 0.37 -9.57
CA ASP A 162 11.21 -0.15 -8.83
C ASP A 162 11.72 0.81 -7.74
N SER A 163 11.14 1.99 -7.63
CA SER A 163 11.38 2.92 -6.54
C SER A 163 10.59 2.51 -5.33
N HIS A 164 11.23 1.90 -4.35
CA HIS A 164 10.55 1.35 -3.18
C HIS A 164 10.05 2.44 -2.22
N HIS A 165 10.70 3.61 -2.22
CA HIS A 165 10.39 4.67 -1.28
C HIS A 165 10.49 6.03 -1.96
N THR A 166 9.46 6.84 -1.80
CA THR A 166 9.46 8.24 -2.24
C THR A 166 9.74 9.14 -1.05
N GLY A 167 10.78 9.95 -1.17
CA GLY A 167 11.20 10.87 -0.11
C GLY A 167 10.51 12.22 -0.20
N ARG A 168 10.40 12.79 -1.41
CA ARG A 168 9.75 14.07 -1.64
C ARG A 168 9.22 14.18 -3.05
N LEU A 169 8.05 14.83 -3.17
CA LEU A 169 7.44 15.26 -4.42
C LEU A 169 7.34 16.79 -4.46
N TRP A 170 7.51 17.35 -5.63
CA TRP A 170 7.21 18.75 -5.89
C TRP A 170 6.61 18.89 -7.28
N VAL A 171 5.60 19.74 -7.43
CA VAL A 171 4.96 20.09 -8.70
C VAL A 171 5.19 21.59 -8.97
N ASP A 172 5.50 21.92 -10.22
CA ASP A 172 5.67 23.31 -10.65
C ASP A 172 4.30 24.02 -10.63
N GLY A 173 4.20 25.15 -9.92
CA GLY A 173 2.97 25.93 -9.84
C GLY A 173 2.53 26.56 -11.16
N SER A 174 3.42 26.64 -12.16
CA SER A 174 3.12 27.17 -13.50
C SER A 174 2.90 26.09 -14.56
N ASP A 175 3.42 24.87 -14.34
CA ASP A 175 3.31 23.73 -15.26
C ASP A 175 3.00 22.46 -14.48
N VAL A 176 1.75 22.09 -14.49
CA VAL A 176 1.24 20.88 -13.80
C VAL A 176 1.92 19.58 -14.24
N ASN A 177 2.53 19.51 -15.41
CA ASN A 177 3.20 18.32 -15.91
C ASN A 177 4.67 18.23 -15.50
N LYS A 178 5.19 19.28 -14.88
CA LYS A 178 6.58 19.34 -14.42
C LYS A 178 6.66 19.02 -12.94
N ILE A 179 7.19 17.85 -12.63
CA ILE A 179 7.35 17.36 -11.27
C ILE A 179 8.81 17.00 -10.98
N MET A 180 9.20 17.13 -9.73
CA MET A 180 10.46 16.57 -9.21
C MET A 180 10.16 15.51 -8.17
N VAL A 181 10.90 14.40 -8.22
CA VAL A 181 10.75 13.26 -7.34
C VAL A 181 12.09 12.91 -6.71
N ALA A 182 12.16 12.91 -5.39
CA ALA A 182 13.28 12.36 -4.65
C ALA A 182 12.96 10.90 -4.28
N SER A 183 13.62 9.96 -4.94
CA SER A 183 13.47 8.52 -4.68
C SER A 183 14.68 8.00 -3.92
N LEU A 184 14.45 7.15 -2.91
CA LEU A 184 15.50 6.52 -2.11
C LEU A 184 16.04 5.23 -2.75
N GLY A 185 15.41 4.74 -3.83
CA GLY A 185 15.84 3.54 -4.56
C GLY A 185 15.67 2.23 -3.76
N GLN A 186 16.15 1.15 -4.36
CA GLN A 186 16.17 -0.16 -3.71
C GLN A 186 17.36 -0.28 -2.75
N LYS A 187 17.14 -0.85 -1.56
CA LYS A 187 18.25 -1.41 -0.79
C LYS A 187 18.88 -2.55 -1.62
N LYS A 188 20.08 -2.35 -2.14
CA LYS A 188 20.84 -3.46 -2.74
C LYS A 188 20.96 -4.58 -1.70
N LYS A 189 20.50 -5.80 -2.02
CA LYS A 189 20.86 -6.99 -1.26
C LYS A 189 22.40 -7.01 -1.22
N LYS A 190 23.00 -6.98 -0.03
CA LYS A 190 24.40 -7.40 0.14
C LYS A 190 24.43 -8.88 -0.18
N ASN A 191 25.12 -9.23 -1.27
CA ASN A 191 25.54 -10.62 -1.53
C ASN A 191 26.54 -11.05 -0.46
#